data_e33fe593d59216345ad2e06812d0753e
#
_entry.id   e33fe593d59216345ad2e06812d0753e
#
_cell.length_a   1.000
_cell.length_b   1.000
_cell.length_c   1.000
_cell.angle_alpha   90.00
_cell.angle_beta   90.00
_cell.angle_gamma   90.00
#
_symmetry.space_group_name_H-M   'P 1'
#
loop_
_entity.id
_entity.type
_entity.pdbx_description
1 polymer ?
#
loop_
_entity_poly.entity_id
_entity_poly.type
_entity_poly.pdbx_seq_one_letter_code
_entity_poly.pdbx_strand_id
1 'polypeptide(L)'
;LELWDRITPLYIAWISFQRGDVWVGVDDARARRLYEEALHYLPEYVSARIHLAELKMQGGDSRAALALLTPIAKGQDPEPAGRLAEFLEAAGQGKVSAPYREMALHGWQALLDRYPLAFADHAAEFWLGAGKNPELALEWAAENYKNRPTPSAKALLLEATLATVNFK
;
A
#
# COMPACT_ATOMS: atom_id res chain seq x y z
N LEU A 1 -9.67 28.58 22.85
CA LEU A 1 -10.65 27.75 22.12
C LEU A 1 -10.55 27.93 20.60
N GLU A 2 -10.11 29.10 20.11
CA GLU A 2 -10.07 29.42 18.66
C GLU A 2 -8.95 28.73 17.86
N LEU A 3 -7.95 28.10 18.50
CA LEU A 3 -6.88 27.40 17.79
C LEU A 3 -7.29 26.00 17.26
N TRP A 4 -8.27 25.35 17.92
CA TRP A 4 -8.74 24.02 17.54
C TRP A 4 -9.62 24.04 16.28
N ASP A 5 -10.31 25.14 16.00
CA ASP A 5 -11.12 25.31 14.80
C ASP A 5 -10.29 25.46 13.50
N ARG A 6 -8.96 25.60 13.62
CA ARG A 6 -8.05 25.74 12.49
C ARG A 6 -7.28 24.46 12.13
N ILE A 7 -7.34 23.41 12.97
CA ILE A 7 -6.72 22.13 12.65
C ILE A 7 -7.68 21.36 11.78
N THR A 8 -7.36 21.24 10.49
CA THR A 8 -8.20 20.44 9.59
C THR A 8 -8.14 18.96 9.98
N PRO A 9 -9.24 18.19 9.80
CA PRO A 9 -9.26 16.77 10.04
C PRO A 9 -8.12 16.01 9.34
N LEU A 10 -7.66 16.52 8.19
CA LEU A 10 -6.54 15.97 7.45
C LEU A 10 -5.24 15.91 8.27
N TYR A 11 -4.88 17.02 8.98
CA TYR A 11 -3.64 17.02 9.77
C TYR A 11 -3.69 16.05 10.93
N ILE A 12 -4.85 15.95 11.60
CA ILE A 12 -5.02 15.00 12.71
C ILE A 12 -4.92 13.56 12.17
N ALA A 13 -5.63 13.26 11.09
CA ALA A 13 -5.59 11.96 10.46
C ALA A 13 -4.17 11.59 10.00
N TRP A 14 -3.46 12.54 9.37
CA TRP A 14 -2.07 12.33 8.93
C TRP A 14 -1.13 12.05 10.11
N ILE A 15 -1.22 12.81 11.21
CA ILE A 15 -0.38 12.58 12.40
C ILE A 15 -0.68 11.22 13.01
N SER A 16 -1.96 10.83 13.14
CA SER A 16 -2.34 9.53 13.68
C SER A 16 -1.84 8.39 12.79
N PHE A 17 -1.93 8.55 11.47
CA PHE A 17 -1.38 7.62 10.48
C PHE A 17 0.14 7.45 10.65
N GLN A 18 0.92 8.55 10.62
CA GLN A 18 2.39 8.51 10.78
C GLN A 18 2.81 7.88 12.11
N ARG A 19 2.06 8.13 13.18
CA ARG A 19 2.30 7.46 14.47
C ARG A 19 2.01 5.96 14.38
N GLY A 20 1.02 5.56 13.60
CA GLY A 20 0.71 4.16 13.31
C GLY A 20 1.89 3.43 12.66
N ASP A 21 2.47 4.04 11.63
CA ASP A 21 3.61 3.48 10.88
C ASP A 21 4.82 3.18 11.77
N VAL A 22 5.06 3.99 12.79
CA VAL A 22 6.16 3.75 13.76
C VAL A 22 5.97 2.45 14.55
N TRP A 23 4.73 1.98 14.71
CA TRP A 23 4.41 0.80 15.53
C TRP A 23 4.21 -0.49 14.74
N VAL A 24 4.12 -0.42 13.42
CA VAL A 24 4.01 -1.62 12.57
C VAL A 24 5.19 -2.54 12.79
N GLY A 25 4.91 -3.82 13.05
CA GLY A 25 5.93 -4.84 13.35
C GLY A 25 6.54 -4.77 14.76
N VAL A 26 6.16 -3.75 15.55
CA VAL A 26 6.58 -3.60 16.97
C VAL A 26 5.39 -3.81 17.90
N ASP A 27 4.29 -3.12 17.65
CA ASP A 27 3.00 -3.25 18.36
C ASP A 27 1.86 -3.01 17.35
N ASP A 28 1.50 -4.05 16.61
CA ASP A 28 0.47 -3.97 15.57
C ASP A 28 -0.91 -3.63 16.14
N ALA A 29 -1.19 -3.96 17.40
CA ALA A 29 -2.43 -3.57 18.05
C ALA A 29 -2.49 -2.06 18.27
N ARG A 30 -1.37 -1.43 18.57
CA ARG A 30 -1.24 0.02 18.69
C ARG A 30 -1.28 0.69 17.32
N ALA A 31 -0.58 0.16 16.32
CA ALA A 31 -0.65 0.63 14.94
C ALA A 31 -2.10 0.65 14.43
N ARG A 32 -2.83 -0.46 14.62
CA ARG A 32 -4.24 -0.57 14.26
C ARG A 32 -5.10 0.52 14.87
N ARG A 33 -4.99 0.76 16.20
CA ARG A 33 -5.76 1.83 16.86
C ARG A 33 -5.47 3.20 16.28
N LEU A 34 -4.23 3.47 15.91
CA LEU A 34 -3.81 4.76 15.34
C LEU A 34 -4.33 4.94 13.90
N TYR A 35 -4.39 3.87 13.10
CA TYR A 35 -5.03 3.92 11.79
C TYR A 35 -6.56 4.06 11.89
N GLU A 36 -7.19 3.39 12.85
CA GLU A 36 -8.62 3.57 13.15
C GLU A 36 -8.92 5.01 13.60
N GLU A 37 -8.03 5.61 14.42
CA GLU A 37 -8.10 7.02 14.80
C GLU A 37 -7.96 7.95 13.58
N ALA A 38 -7.02 7.68 12.69
CA ALA A 38 -6.88 8.44 11.44
C ALA A 38 -8.16 8.40 10.61
N LEU A 39 -8.78 7.23 10.46
CA LEU A 39 -10.04 7.05 9.74
C LEU A 39 -11.26 7.63 10.46
N HIS A 40 -11.21 7.79 11.78
CA HIS A 40 -12.24 8.52 12.53
C HIS A 40 -12.29 9.99 12.13
N TYR A 41 -11.12 10.63 11.97
CA TYR A 41 -11.01 12.03 11.57
C TYR A 41 -11.18 12.24 10.06
N LEU A 42 -10.69 11.29 9.24
CA LEU A 42 -10.78 11.36 7.78
C LEU A 42 -11.13 9.96 7.21
N PRO A 43 -12.43 9.61 7.12
CA PRO A 43 -12.86 8.30 6.65
C PRO A 43 -12.36 7.91 5.25
N GLU A 44 -12.09 8.90 4.39
CA GLU A 44 -11.61 8.71 3.02
C GLU A 44 -10.07 8.66 2.92
N TYR A 45 -9.34 8.61 4.04
CA TYR A 45 -7.87 8.60 4.01
C TYR A 45 -7.34 7.26 3.47
N VAL A 46 -6.95 7.26 2.20
CA VAL A 46 -6.58 6.07 1.43
C VAL A 46 -5.45 5.30 2.11
N SER A 47 -4.34 5.95 2.48
CA SER A 47 -3.18 5.29 3.11
C SER A 47 -3.57 4.58 4.42
N ALA A 48 -4.37 5.23 5.28
CA ALA A 48 -4.80 4.61 6.53
C ALA A 48 -5.72 3.39 6.29
N ARG A 49 -6.55 3.41 5.24
CA ARG A 49 -7.37 2.25 4.85
C ARG A 49 -6.51 1.09 4.36
N ILE A 50 -5.48 1.37 3.55
CA ILE A 50 -4.57 0.35 3.02
C ILE A 50 -3.82 -0.32 4.17
N HIS A 51 -3.11 0.46 5.00
CA HIS A 51 -2.31 -0.08 6.10
C HIS A 51 -3.16 -0.79 7.17
N LEU A 52 -4.37 -0.29 7.45
CA LEU A 52 -5.30 -1.01 8.32
C LEU A 52 -5.76 -2.33 7.70
N ALA A 53 -6.01 -2.37 6.40
CA ALA A 53 -6.38 -3.59 5.69
C ALA A 53 -5.24 -4.62 5.71
N GLU A 54 -3.99 -4.20 5.57
CA GLU A 54 -2.80 -5.06 5.69
C GLU A 54 -2.72 -5.70 7.07
N LEU A 55 -2.84 -4.91 8.15
CA LEU A 55 -2.85 -5.44 9.51
C LEU A 55 -4.04 -6.38 9.78
N LYS A 56 -5.22 -6.12 9.18
CA LYS A 56 -6.38 -7.02 9.28
C LYS A 56 -6.11 -8.34 8.54
N MET A 57 -5.51 -8.27 7.34
CA MET A 57 -5.15 -9.46 6.56
C MET A 57 -4.12 -10.32 7.29
N GLN A 58 -3.05 -9.73 7.80
CA GLN A 58 -2.02 -10.40 8.60
C GLN A 58 -2.60 -11.04 9.86
N GLY A 59 -3.57 -10.39 10.49
CA GLY A 59 -4.30 -10.92 11.65
C GLY A 59 -5.37 -11.98 11.31
N GLY A 60 -5.51 -12.39 10.04
CA GLY A 60 -6.47 -13.40 9.59
C GLY A 60 -7.89 -12.87 9.33
N ASP A 61 -8.15 -11.57 9.52
CA ASP A 61 -9.46 -10.96 9.27
C ASP A 61 -9.57 -10.47 7.81
N SER A 62 -9.52 -11.42 6.87
CA SER A 62 -9.60 -11.14 5.43
C SER A 62 -10.88 -10.40 5.05
N ARG A 63 -12.00 -10.69 5.75
CA ARG A 63 -13.28 -10.02 5.47
C ARG A 63 -13.22 -8.53 5.76
N ALA A 64 -12.67 -8.14 6.91
CA ALA A 64 -12.51 -6.72 7.24
C ALA A 64 -11.49 -6.04 6.32
N ALA A 65 -10.39 -6.71 5.96
CA ALA A 65 -9.40 -6.19 5.02
C ALA A 65 -10.04 -5.87 3.66
N LEU A 66 -10.78 -6.79 3.07
CA LEU A 66 -11.48 -6.58 1.79
C LEU A 66 -12.53 -5.47 1.89
N ALA A 67 -13.25 -5.37 3.01
CA ALA A 67 -14.26 -4.32 3.22
C ALA A 67 -13.65 -2.90 3.27
N LEU A 68 -12.42 -2.76 3.75
CA LEU A 68 -11.69 -1.48 3.78
C LEU A 68 -11.27 -1.02 2.37
N LEU A 69 -10.83 -1.94 1.51
CA LEU A 69 -10.26 -1.61 0.20
C LEU A 69 -11.32 -1.52 -0.91
N THR A 70 -12.37 -2.36 -0.89
CA THR A 70 -13.38 -2.44 -1.96
C THR A 70 -14.00 -1.07 -2.32
N PRO A 71 -14.37 -0.19 -1.38
CA PRO A 71 -14.99 1.09 -1.71
C PRO A 71 -14.05 2.06 -2.44
N ILE A 72 -12.72 1.93 -2.23
CA ILE A 72 -11.70 2.86 -2.75
C ILE A 72 -10.93 2.30 -3.94
N ALA A 73 -11.04 1.01 -4.25
CA ALA A 73 -10.27 0.34 -5.30
C ALA A 73 -10.54 0.84 -6.73
N LYS A 74 -11.63 1.58 -6.94
CA LYS A 74 -11.98 2.17 -8.25
C LYS A 74 -11.62 3.66 -8.35
N GLY A 75 -10.83 4.16 -7.40
CA GLY A 75 -10.33 5.54 -7.40
C GLY A 75 -9.25 5.78 -8.45
N GLN A 76 -8.69 6.98 -8.42
CA GLN A 76 -7.56 7.36 -9.30
C GLN A 76 -6.22 6.79 -8.82
N ASP A 77 -6.11 6.47 -7.53
CA ASP A 77 -4.94 5.85 -6.94
C ASP A 77 -4.95 4.34 -7.26
N PRO A 78 -3.91 3.81 -7.92
CA PRO A 78 -3.85 2.40 -8.27
C PRO A 78 -3.55 1.47 -7.09
N GLU A 79 -3.01 1.98 -5.99
CA GLU A 79 -2.56 1.16 -4.86
C GLU A 79 -3.69 0.36 -4.21
N PRO A 80 -4.88 0.94 -3.89
CA PRO A 80 -5.99 0.16 -3.35
C PRO A 80 -6.46 -0.98 -4.26
N ALA A 81 -6.43 -0.78 -5.56
CA ALA A 81 -6.77 -1.82 -6.52
C ALA A 81 -5.75 -2.96 -6.53
N GLY A 82 -4.47 -2.63 -6.49
CA GLY A 82 -3.38 -3.60 -6.39
C GLY A 82 -3.46 -4.44 -5.11
N ARG A 83 -3.61 -3.81 -3.95
CA ARG A 83 -3.75 -4.49 -2.66
C ARG A 83 -5.02 -5.34 -2.60
N LEU A 84 -6.14 -4.84 -3.13
CA LEU A 84 -7.38 -5.62 -3.20
C LEU A 84 -7.21 -6.86 -4.08
N ALA A 85 -6.55 -6.74 -5.23
CA ALA A 85 -6.27 -7.87 -6.11
C ALA A 85 -5.42 -8.95 -5.40
N GLU A 86 -4.37 -8.54 -4.71
CA GLU A 86 -3.50 -9.42 -3.93
C GLU A 86 -4.28 -10.16 -2.84
N PHE A 87 -5.09 -9.45 -2.06
CA PHE A 87 -5.89 -10.03 -0.97
C PHE A 87 -6.97 -10.99 -1.48
N LEU A 88 -7.60 -10.67 -2.62
CA LEU A 88 -8.57 -11.57 -3.26
C LEU A 88 -7.89 -12.85 -3.77
N GLU A 89 -6.69 -12.76 -4.31
CA GLU A 89 -5.92 -13.95 -4.72
C GLU A 89 -5.55 -14.82 -3.52
N ALA A 90 -5.04 -14.22 -2.45
CA ALA A 90 -4.73 -14.93 -1.21
C ALA A 90 -5.98 -15.62 -0.61
N ALA A 91 -7.17 -15.04 -0.81
CA ALA A 91 -8.45 -15.63 -0.43
C ALA A 91 -8.99 -16.67 -1.44
N GLY A 92 -8.23 -17.05 -2.46
CA GLY A 92 -8.65 -18.03 -3.50
C GLY A 92 -9.66 -17.49 -4.51
N GLN A 93 -9.84 -16.16 -4.59
CA GLN A 93 -10.81 -15.48 -5.45
C GLN A 93 -10.16 -14.87 -6.72
N GLY A 94 -9.26 -15.60 -7.37
CA GLY A 94 -8.46 -15.11 -8.49
C GLY A 94 -9.26 -14.55 -9.67
N LYS A 95 -10.46 -15.10 -9.95
CA LYS A 95 -11.32 -14.53 -11.01
C LYS A 95 -11.87 -13.14 -10.65
N VAL A 96 -12.11 -12.88 -9.36
CA VAL A 96 -12.57 -11.59 -8.87
C VAL A 96 -11.43 -10.59 -8.78
N SER A 97 -10.20 -11.05 -8.54
CA SER A 97 -9.00 -10.21 -8.44
C SER A 97 -8.58 -9.63 -9.80
N ALA A 98 -8.77 -10.36 -10.90
CA ALA A 98 -8.25 -10.01 -12.22
C ALA A 98 -8.59 -8.56 -12.67
N PRO A 99 -9.83 -8.07 -12.62
CA PRO A 99 -10.14 -6.70 -13.04
C PRO A 99 -9.46 -5.64 -12.17
N TYR A 100 -9.26 -5.89 -10.88
CA TYR A 100 -8.56 -4.96 -9.98
C TYR A 100 -7.06 -4.93 -10.27
N ARG A 101 -6.45 -6.07 -10.58
CA ARG A 101 -5.06 -6.13 -11.02
C ARG A 101 -4.85 -5.34 -12.31
N GLU A 102 -5.73 -5.50 -13.31
CA GLU A 102 -5.66 -4.72 -14.57
C GLU A 102 -5.81 -3.21 -14.31
N MET A 103 -6.72 -2.81 -13.42
CA MET A 103 -6.86 -1.40 -13.04
C MET A 103 -5.58 -0.86 -12.41
N ALA A 104 -4.99 -1.60 -11.47
CA ALA A 104 -3.74 -1.21 -10.83
C ALA A 104 -2.59 -1.13 -11.82
N LEU A 105 -2.46 -2.11 -12.73
CA LEU A 105 -1.45 -2.13 -13.78
C LEU A 105 -1.51 -0.87 -14.65
N HIS A 106 -2.68 -0.54 -15.17
CA HIS A 106 -2.85 0.67 -15.98
C HIS A 106 -2.59 1.95 -15.19
N GLY A 107 -3.03 2.00 -13.94
CA GLY A 107 -2.81 3.16 -13.07
C GLY A 107 -1.32 3.37 -12.76
N TRP A 108 -0.59 2.31 -12.39
CA TRP A 108 0.85 2.38 -12.13
C TRP A 108 1.63 2.77 -13.38
N GLN A 109 1.30 2.20 -14.54
CA GLN A 109 1.95 2.58 -15.79
C GLN A 109 1.78 4.07 -16.06
N ALA A 110 0.58 4.61 -15.93
CA ALA A 110 0.31 6.04 -16.16
C ALA A 110 1.06 6.96 -15.17
N LEU A 111 1.21 6.53 -13.91
CA LEU A 111 1.97 7.28 -12.92
C LEU A 111 3.47 7.24 -13.18
N LEU A 112 4.01 6.07 -13.56
CA LEU A 112 5.43 5.91 -13.88
C LEU A 112 5.82 6.65 -15.15
N ASP A 113 4.97 6.66 -16.18
CA ASP A 113 5.20 7.44 -17.41
C ASP A 113 5.34 8.94 -17.12
N ARG A 114 4.65 9.42 -16.09
CA ARG A 114 4.61 10.84 -15.75
C ARG A 114 5.57 11.23 -14.62
N TYR A 115 5.74 10.36 -13.64
CA TYR A 115 6.47 10.65 -12.40
C TYR A 115 7.27 9.43 -11.92
N PRO A 116 8.20 8.90 -12.72
CA PRO A 116 8.84 7.60 -12.47
C PRO A 116 9.50 7.50 -11.09
N LEU A 117 10.25 8.53 -10.68
CA LEU A 117 10.99 8.49 -9.41
C LEU A 117 10.11 8.74 -8.18
N ALA A 118 8.90 9.29 -8.36
CA ALA A 118 8.01 9.58 -7.23
C ALA A 118 7.29 8.32 -6.74
N PHE A 119 7.06 7.35 -7.63
CA PHE A 119 6.25 6.16 -7.37
C PHE A 119 7.02 4.85 -7.56
N ALA A 120 8.35 4.90 -7.68
CA ALA A 120 9.18 3.73 -7.96
C ALA A 120 9.10 2.65 -6.86
N ASP A 121 9.00 3.03 -5.59
CA ASP A 121 8.82 2.11 -4.47
C ASP A 121 7.48 1.38 -4.51
N HIS A 122 6.38 2.11 -4.59
CA HIS A 122 5.03 1.52 -4.66
C HIS A 122 4.83 0.66 -5.92
N ALA A 123 5.41 1.09 -7.06
CA ALA A 123 5.39 0.30 -8.27
C ALA A 123 6.17 -1.01 -8.11
N ALA A 124 7.35 -0.99 -7.49
CA ALA A 124 8.12 -2.19 -7.20
C ALA A 124 7.34 -3.16 -6.32
N GLU A 125 6.69 -2.67 -5.26
CA GLU A 125 5.82 -3.48 -4.39
C GLU A 125 4.65 -4.08 -5.17
N PHE A 126 3.98 -3.31 -6.03
CA PHE A 126 2.91 -3.82 -6.89
C PHE A 126 3.40 -4.98 -7.79
N TRP A 127 4.58 -4.83 -8.43
CA TRP A 127 5.12 -5.85 -9.30
C TRP A 127 5.59 -7.11 -8.54
N LEU A 128 6.02 -6.98 -7.28
CA LEU A 128 6.28 -8.12 -6.39
C LEU A 128 5.00 -8.86 -6.00
N GLY A 129 3.93 -8.12 -5.73
CA GLY A 129 2.63 -8.65 -5.32
C GLY A 129 1.71 -9.00 -6.51
N ALA A 130 0.63 -8.22 -6.67
CA ALA A 130 -0.41 -8.47 -7.66
C ALA A 130 0.07 -8.42 -9.11
N GLY A 131 1.10 -7.64 -9.42
CA GLY A 131 1.66 -7.49 -10.76
C GLY A 131 2.41 -8.73 -11.26
N LYS A 132 2.94 -9.56 -10.36
CA LYS A 132 3.62 -10.84 -10.63
C LYS A 132 4.73 -10.72 -11.70
N ASN A 133 5.54 -9.70 -11.60
CA ASN A 133 6.68 -9.48 -12.49
C ASN A 133 7.91 -9.07 -11.68
N PRO A 134 8.66 -10.03 -11.15
CA PRO A 134 9.82 -9.74 -10.30
C PRO A 134 10.94 -9.00 -11.02
N GLU A 135 11.06 -9.13 -12.34
CA GLU A 135 12.04 -8.40 -13.14
C GLU A 135 11.74 -6.89 -13.14
N LEU A 136 10.49 -6.49 -13.39
CA LEU A 136 10.06 -5.10 -13.30
C LEU A 136 10.13 -4.58 -11.87
N ALA A 137 9.80 -5.42 -10.88
CA ALA A 137 9.95 -5.06 -9.48
C ALA A 137 11.41 -4.72 -9.14
N LEU A 138 12.36 -5.53 -9.62
CA LEU A 138 13.79 -5.29 -9.42
C LEU A 138 14.25 -3.99 -10.09
N GLU A 139 13.80 -3.73 -11.31
CA GLU A 139 14.12 -2.49 -12.03
C GLU A 139 13.68 -1.25 -11.23
N TRP A 140 12.43 -1.21 -10.81
CA TRP A 140 11.90 -0.06 -10.05
C TRP A 140 12.47 0.04 -8.63
N ALA A 141 12.73 -1.08 -7.95
CA ALA A 141 13.38 -1.08 -6.65
C ALA A 141 14.83 -0.55 -6.74
N ALA A 142 15.55 -0.89 -7.81
CA ALA A 142 16.90 -0.37 -8.06
C ALA A 142 16.90 1.15 -8.32
N GLU A 143 15.98 1.64 -9.16
CA GLU A 143 15.83 3.08 -9.39
C GLU A 143 15.41 3.83 -8.12
N ASN A 144 14.49 3.26 -7.32
CA ASN A 144 14.12 3.83 -6.01
C ASN A 144 15.34 3.94 -5.09
N TYR A 145 16.12 2.86 -4.94
CA TYR A 145 17.31 2.87 -4.06
C TYR A 145 18.38 3.84 -4.52
N LYS A 146 18.60 3.93 -5.83
CA LYS A 146 19.54 4.90 -6.41
C LYS A 146 19.13 6.36 -6.14
N ASN A 147 17.83 6.65 -6.23
CA ASN A 147 17.26 7.99 -6.00
C ASN A 147 17.14 8.34 -4.51
N ARG A 148 16.77 7.37 -3.68
CA ARG A 148 16.52 7.54 -2.23
C ARG A 148 17.15 6.37 -1.46
N PRO A 149 18.45 6.40 -1.14
CA PRO A 149 19.16 5.29 -0.49
C PRO A 149 18.81 5.19 1.01
N THR A 150 17.57 4.77 1.31
CA THR A 150 17.07 4.55 2.68
C THR A 150 17.16 3.07 3.06
N PRO A 151 17.09 2.71 4.37
CA PRO A 151 17.00 1.32 4.79
C PRO A 151 15.81 0.57 4.18
N SER A 152 14.64 1.20 4.05
CA SER A 152 13.44 0.62 3.42
C SER A 152 13.65 0.37 1.92
N ALA A 153 14.24 1.34 1.19
CA ALA A 153 14.55 1.16 -0.22
C ALA A 153 15.56 0.02 -0.45
N LYS A 154 16.54 -0.13 0.47
CA LYS A 154 17.48 -1.25 0.43
C LYS A 154 16.80 -2.59 0.69
N ALA A 155 15.87 -2.66 1.64
CA ALA A 155 15.10 -3.87 1.93
C ALA A 155 14.24 -4.28 0.73
N LEU A 156 13.54 -3.34 0.11
CA LEU A 156 12.74 -3.58 -1.10
C LEU A 156 13.60 -4.08 -2.28
N LEU A 157 14.78 -3.49 -2.49
CA LEU A 157 15.72 -3.95 -3.52
C LEU A 157 16.19 -5.38 -3.28
N LEU A 158 16.49 -5.73 -2.02
CA LEU A 158 16.88 -7.10 -1.65
C LEU A 158 15.72 -8.07 -1.89
N GLU A 159 14.52 -7.74 -1.49
CA GLU A 159 13.32 -8.55 -1.70
C GLU A 159 13.07 -8.81 -3.19
N ALA A 160 13.11 -7.76 -4.02
CA ALA A 160 12.95 -7.88 -5.46
C ALA A 160 14.06 -8.75 -6.10
N THR A 161 15.32 -8.62 -5.62
CA THR A 161 16.43 -9.46 -6.08
C THR A 161 16.16 -10.93 -5.77
N LEU A 162 15.73 -11.25 -4.55
CA LEU A 162 15.43 -12.63 -4.16
C LEU A 162 14.24 -13.21 -4.94
N ALA A 163 13.24 -12.39 -5.24
CA ALA A 163 12.09 -12.81 -6.03
C ALA A 163 12.48 -13.23 -7.46
N THR A 164 13.42 -12.53 -8.12
CA THR A 164 13.90 -12.92 -9.47
C THR A 164 14.65 -14.25 -9.48
N VAL A 165 15.32 -14.62 -8.38
CA VAL A 165 16.03 -15.90 -8.26
C VAL A 165 15.06 -17.06 -8.05
N ASN A 166 14.00 -16.85 -7.29
CA ASN A 166 13.03 -17.91 -6.96
C ASN A 166 11.98 -18.15 -8.07
N PHE A 167 11.89 -17.27 -9.06
CA PHE A 167 10.94 -17.35 -10.17
C PHE A 167 11.50 -18.15 -11.39
N LYS A 168 12.80 -18.51 -11.35
CA LYS A 168 13.48 -19.36 -12.36
C LYS A 168 13.41 -20.84 -11.97
#